data_4f84414b3e0af9c04c832d0e00e0f957
#
_entry.id   4f84414b3e0af9c04c832d0e00e0f957
#
_cell.length_a   1.000
_cell.length_b   1.000
_cell.length_c   1.000
_cell.angle_alpha   90.00
_cell.angle_beta   90.00
_cell.angle_gamma   90.00
#
_symmetry.space_group_name_H-M   'P 1'
#
loop_
_entity.id
_entity.type
_entity.pdbx_description
1 polymer ?
#
loop_
_entity_poly.entity_id
_entity_poly.type
_entity_poly.pdbx_seq_one_letter_code
_entity_poly.pdbx_strand_id
1 'polypeptide(L)'
;MGVRKNPMGGYEPSEEEKKAYRWCINHNIKISPICETYGKMWKIDIIINDKSFKSPKAYSAGICWEKMYEYYKYYYDKYENRV
;
A
#
# COMPACT_ATOMS: atom_id res chain seq x y z
N MET A 1 -16.21 11.56 -15.64
CA MET A 1 -15.80 11.36 -15.37
C MET A 1 -15.03 11.41 -14.78
N GLY A 2 -14.76 11.45 -14.46
CA GLY A 2 -13.93 11.76 -13.66
C GLY A 2 -12.88 11.01 -13.21
N VAL A 3 -12.23 10.52 -14.00
CA VAL A 3 -11.14 9.76 -13.60
C VAL A 3 -10.07 10.67 -13.12
N ARG A 4 -9.60 10.50 -11.90
CA ARG A 4 -8.63 11.23 -11.45
C ARG A 4 -7.41 10.53 -11.56
N LYS A 5 -6.31 10.95 -12.01
CA LYS A 5 -5.09 10.29 -12.14
C LYS A 5 -4.24 10.56 -10.98
N ASN A 6 -3.68 9.55 -10.38
CA ASN A 6 -2.71 9.72 -9.35
C ASN A 6 -1.39 10.07 -9.97
N PRO A 7 -0.56 10.84 -9.32
CA PRO A 7 0.74 11.17 -9.87
C PRO A 7 1.61 9.97 -10.09
N MET A 8 1.35 8.90 -9.36
CA MET A 8 2.19 7.74 -9.44
C MET A 8 1.58 6.60 -10.20
N GLY A 9 0.79 6.84 -11.18
CA GLY A 9 0.32 5.75 -12.01
C GLY A 9 -1.15 5.65 -12.21
N GLY A 10 -1.90 6.51 -11.62
CA GLY A 10 -3.31 6.55 -11.92
C GLY A 10 -4.18 5.53 -11.21
N TYR A 11 -3.63 4.79 -10.26
CA TYR A 11 -4.45 3.83 -9.55
C TYR A 11 -5.42 4.56 -8.62
N GLU A 12 -6.66 4.11 -8.64
CA GLU A 12 -7.68 4.72 -7.81
C GLU A 12 -8.21 3.67 -6.86
N PRO A 13 -7.96 3.76 -5.57
CA PRO A 13 -8.41 2.73 -4.63
C PRO A 13 -9.92 2.72 -4.47
N SER A 14 -10.47 1.55 -4.19
CA SER A 14 -11.88 1.41 -3.94
C SER A 14 -12.19 1.90 -2.53
N GLU A 15 -13.48 1.98 -2.21
CA GLU A 15 -13.87 2.42 -0.88
C GLU A 15 -13.41 1.44 0.19
N GLU A 16 -13.43 0.16 -0.12
CA GLU A 16 -12.93 -0.83 0.81
C GLU A 16 -11.46 -0.69 1.05
N GLU A 17 -10.72 -0.37 0.01
CA GLU A 17 -9.29 -0.18 0.14
C GLU A 17 -8.97 1.07 0.94
N LYS A 18 -9.74 2.12 0.75
CA LYS A 18 -9.55 3.33 1.55
C LYS A 18 -9.86 3.09 3.01
N LYS A 19 -10.87 2.28 3.28
CA LYS A 19 -11.22 1.93 4.64
C LYS A 19 -10.11 1.13 5.29
N ALA A 20 -9.55 0.18 4.56
CA ALA A 20 -8.45 -0.62 5.06
C ALA A 20 -7.23 0.24 5.34
N TYR A 21 -6.97 1.18 4.46
CA TYR A 21 -5.85 2.10 4.64
C TYR A 21 -6.01 2.88 5.94
N ARG A 22 -7.18 3.47 6.17
CA ARG A 22 -7.41 4.24 7.39
C ARG A 22 -7.29 3.37 8.63
N TRP A 23 -7.84 2.17 8.57
CA TRP A 23 -7.76 1.25 9.70
C TRP A 23 -6.30 0.94 10.02
N CYS A 24 -5.50 0.66 8.99
CA CYS A 24 -4.10 0.33 9.20
C CYS A 24 -3.33 1.50 9.81
N ILE A 25 -3.54 2.70 9.30
CA ILE A 25 -2.84 3.85 9.84
C ILE A 25 -3.18 4.04 11.31
N ASN A 26 -4.44 3.81 11.68
CA ASN A 26 -4.85 3.97 13.07
C ASN A 26 -4.32 2.85 13.97
N HIS A 27 -3.79 1.81 13.38
CA HIS A 27 -3.26 0.68 14.15
C HIS A 27 -1.76 0.52 13.98
N ASN A 28 -1.08 1.60 13.65
CA ASN A 28 0.38 1.63 13.52
C ASN A 28 0.91 0.72 12.42
N ILE A 29 0.18 0.61 11.35
CA ILE A 29 0.62 -0.12 10.17
C ILE A 29 0.74 0.88 9.05
N LYS A 30 1.96 1.09 8.57
CA LYS A 30 2.21 2.03 7.48
C LYS A 30 2.85 1.31 6.33
N ILE A 31 2.39 1.57 5.14
CA ILE A 31 2.90 0.94 3.94
C ILE A 31 3.25 2.04 2.96
N SER A 32 4.51 2.10 2.57
CA SER A 32 5.01 3.20 1.75
C SER A 32 5.86 2.68 0.61
N PRO A 33 5.92 3.40 -0.50
CA PRO A 33 6.78 3.00 -1.60
C PRO A 33 8.20 3.50 -1.38
N ILE A 34 9.16 2.70 -1.77
CA ILE A 34 10.56 3.06 -1.70
C ILE A 34 11.15 2.91 -3.08
N CYS A 35 11.70 3.98 -3.62
CA CYS A 35 12.30 3.93 -4.94
C CYS A 35 13.58 3.10 -4.91
N GLU A 36 13.67 2.16 -5.81
CA GLU A 36 14.84 1.30 -5.87
C GLU A 36 15.76 1.64 -7.02
N THR A 37 15.22 1.98 -8.17
CA THR A 37 16.06 2.18 -9.33
C THR A 37 15.65 3.45 -10.04
N TYR A 38 16.23 4.55 -9.66
CA TYR A 38 16.04 5.83 -10.33
C TYR A 38 14.60 6.12 -10.71
N GLY A 39 13.69 5.79 -9.81
CA GLY A 39 12.28 6.08 -10.06
C GLY A 39 11.56 5.11 -10.98
N LYS A 40 12.23 4.06 -11.42
CA LYS A 40 11.59 3.11 -12.30
C LYS A 40 10.97 1.94 -11.58
N MET A 41 11.61 1.47 -10.53
CA MET A 41 11.11 0.34 -9.78
C MET A 41 11.01 0.73 -8.32
N TRP A 42 9.99 0.23 -7.66
CA TRP A 42 9.69 0.61 -6.29
C TRP A 42 9.45 -0.63 -5.45
N LYS A 43 10.00 -0.65 -4.27
CA LYS A 43 9.66 -1.67 -3.31
C LYS A 43 8.69 -1.10 -2.32
N ILE A 44 8.06 -1.97 -1.56
CA ILE A 44 7.06 -1.53 -0.59
C ILE A 44 7.62 -1.76 0.80
N ASP A 45 7.65 -0.69 1.59
CA ASP A 45 8.12 -0.75 2.96
C ASP A 45 6.91 -0.89 3.86
N ILE A 46 6.90 -1.91 4.69
CA ILE A 46 5.79 -2.19 5.58
C ILE A 46 6.26 -2.04 7.01
N ILE A 47 5.69 -1.09 7.72
CA ILE A 47 6.08 -0.84 9.10
C ILE A 47 4.92 -1.21 10.00
N ILE A 48 5.14 -2.17 10.88
CA ILE A 48 4.12 -2.62 11.82
C ILE A 48 4.70 -2.55 13.21
N ASN A 49 4.14 -1.69 14.04
CA ASN A 49 4.59 -1.52 15.42
C ASN A 49 6.09 -1.32 15.50
N ASP A 50 6.60 -0.43 14.67
CA ASP A 50 8.02 -0.05 14.64
C ASP A 50 8.94 -1.11 14.04
N LYS A 51 8.39 -2.17 13.49
CA LYS A 51 9.19 -3.14 12.77
C LYS A 51 9.03 -2.91 11.29
N SER A 52 10.13 -2.95 10.58
CA SER A 52 10.14 -2.63 9.16
C SER A 52 10.39 -3.86 8.32
N PHE A 53 9.57 -4.06 7.30
CA PHE A 53 9.74 -5.16 6.36
C PHE A 53 9.68 -4.60 4.96
N LYS A 54 10.40 -5.18 4.04
CA LYS A 54 10.35 -4.75 2.66
C LYS A 54 9.80 -5.86 1.79
N SER A 55 9.06 -5.49 0.75
CA SER A 55 8.53 -6.48 -0.16
C SER A 55 9.69 -7.19 -0.86
N PRO A 56 9.53 -8.45 -1.20
CA PRO A 56 10.61 -9.20 -1.86
C PRO A 56 10.81 -8.79 -3.31
N LYS A 57 9.82 -8.14 -3.91
CA LYS A 57 9.90 -7.73 -5.29
C LYS A 57 9.78 -6.24 -5.44
N ALA A 58 10.31 -5.73 -6.53
CA ALA A 58 10.10 -4.34 -6.89
C ALA A 58 9.03 -4.27 -7.97
N TYR A 59 8.28 -3.19 -7.99
CA TYR A 59 7.16 -3.02 -8.91
C TYR A 59 7.26 -1.69 -9.63
N SER A 60 6.66 -1.59 -10.80
CA SER A 60 6.58 -0.31 -11.46
C SER A 60 5.64 0.60 -10.66
N ALA A 61 5.68 1.89 -10.95
CA ALA A 61 4.94 2.86 -10.14
C ALA A 61 3.45 2.55 -10.05
N GLY A 62 2.82 2.25 -11.17
CA GLY A 62 1.38 1.96 -11.14
C GLY A 62 1.05 0.72 -10.36
N ILE A 63 1.83 -0.33 -10.57
CA ILE A 63 1.59 -1.58 -9.88
C ILE A 63 1.93 -1.46 -8.40
N CYS A 64 2.91 -0.63 -8.08
CA CYS A 64 3.29 -0.44 -6.69
C CYS A 64 2.12 0.09 -5.87
N TRP A 65 1.39 1.08 -6.40
CA TRP A 65 0.24 1.62 -5.69
C TRP A 65 -0.83 0.58 -5.47
N GLU A 66 -1.09 -0.23 -6.48
CA GLU A 66 -2.06 -1.29 -6.37
C GLU A 66 -1.64 -2.30 -5.30
N LYS A 67 -0.35 -2.66 -5.29
CA LYS A 67 0.14 -3.62 -4.30
C LYS A 67 0.11 -3.04 -2.89
N MET A 68 0.35 -1.76 -2.75
CA MET A 68 0.26 -1.12 -1.43
C MET A 68 -1.14 -1.30 -0.85
N TYR A 69 -2.17 -1.08 -1.66
CA TYR A 69 -3.52 -1.24 -1.15
C TYR A 69 -3.89 -2.70 -0.95
N GLU A 70 -3.29 -3.61 -1.70
CA GLU A 70 -3.47 -5.03 -1.43
C GLU A 70 -2.91 -5.39 -0.06
N TYR A 71 -1.75 -4.84 0.30
CA TYR A 71 -1.19 -5.07 1.62
C TYR A 71 -2.05 -4.47 2.71
N TYR A 72 -2.56 -3.26 2.51
CA TYR A 72 -3.45 -2.65 3.49
C TYR A 72 -4.67 -3.54 3.72
N LYS A 73 -5.25 -4.02 2.64
CA LYS A 73 -6.42 -4.86 2.76
C LYS A 73 -6.09 -6.19 3.40
N TYR A 74 -4.93 -6.74 3.07
CA TYR A 74 -4.48 -7.99 3.67
C TYR A 74 -4.35 -7.86 5.19
N TYR A 75 -3.73 -6.80 5.67
CA TYR A 75 -3.55 -6.62 7.10
C TYR A 75 -4.86 -6.27 7.78
N TYR A 76 -5.69 -5.51 7.12
CA TYR A 76 -7.00 -5.20 7.66
C TYR A 76 -7.79 -6.48 7.86
N ASP A 77 -7.85 -7.34 6.85
CA ASP A 77 -8.58 -8.59 6.96
C ASP A 77 -7.97 -9.51 8.01
N LYS A 78 -6.65 -9.53 8.06
CA LYS A 78 -5.98 -10.41 8.97
C LYS A 78 -6.22 -10.06 10.43
N TYR A 79 -6.19 -8.78 10.75
CA TYR A 79 -6.31 -8.35 12.14
C TYR A 79 -7.71 -7.96 12.54
N GLU A 80 -8.46 -7.41 11.62
CA GLU A 80 -9.81 -6.99 11.92
C GLU A 80 -10.76 -8.18 12.00
N ASN A 81 -10.61 -9.12 11.08
CA ASN A 81 -11.48 -10.26 11.03
C ASN A 81 -11.06 -11.43 11.88
N ARG A 82 -10.01 -11.29 12.70
CA ARG A 82 -9.61 -12.40 13.41
C ARG A 82 -10.29 -12.45 14.67
N VAL A 83 -11.29 -12.35 14.95
CA VAL A 83 -11.87 -12.35 16.23
C VAL A 83 -12.34 -13.69 16.63
#